data_aab488d83da56411bb8ce5086c7f4689
#
_entry.id   aab488d83da56411bb8ce5086c7f4689
#
_cell.length_a   1.000
_cell.length_b   1.000
_cell.length_c   1.000
_cell.angle_alpha   90.00
_cell.angle_beta   90.00
_cell.angle_gamma   90.00
#
_symmetry.space_group_name_H-M   'P 1'
#
loop_
_entity.id
_entity.type
_entity.pdbx_description
1 polymer ?
#
loop_
_entity_poly.entity_id
_entity_poly.type
_entity_poly.pdbx_seq_one_letter_code
_entity_poly.pdbx_strand_id
1 'polypeptide(L)'
;KYIKEADCLVYDRLSSPKLLGLAKDTCELIYVGKENHKHVMKQESINELLFQKSNEYPLVVRLKGGDPYVFGRGGEEALYLTDKNVRVEVVPGVSSSVAALADAGIPITHRGIAKGFQVITAHSKKDEEAQIDYTLLTDESITCVFLMGLAHVEHIAEELIKAGRRPDTPAAVISNGTLATQKKCIGTLESIGYKVKCAKLESPAIIVVGNVVSLNDQLDFFEKRPLFGRKITVPYIEAMGEGTHFNQLITDLQQLGADVDSIMVGKILPIPISDFEKEISSADWILFTSRNGVRAFFYNMKFNDTDIRCLAGIHFGVVGKATEQELKNYQIKADLVPEEQTGAGLAKALKNQISTQTNVCIFSAKEASEELEMELRKFCYVTKIDAYENVNVSEQDYILKTADTVIPEAVFTSSSNVERFFQMLPEEITVERAYSIGKKTTETLKKKNVMNICESEESTYESVVSLITKK
;
A
#
# COMPACT_ATOMS: atom_id res chain seq x y z
N LYS A 1 -12.63 8.20 -0.37
CA LYS A 1 -14.08 7.96 -0.27
C LYS A 1 -14.55 7.21 -1.52
N TYR A 2 -14.58 7.80 -2.71
CA TYR A 2 -15.15 7.22 -3.93
C TYR A 2 -14.59 5.84 -4.30
N ILE A 3 -13.28 5.60 -4.16
CA ILE A 3 -12.68 4.28 -4.42
C ILE A 3 -13.28 3.20 -3.51
N LYS A 4 -13.49 3.51 -2.22
CA LYS A 4 -14.07 2.57 -1.24
C LYS A 4 -15.56 2.27 -1.50
N GLU A 5 -16.26 3.19 -2.14
CA GLU A 5 -17.69 3.08 -2.42
C GLU A 5 -17.98 2.61 -3.85
N ALA A 6 -16.96 2.55 -4.73
CA ALA A 6 -17.09 2.20 -6.13
C ALA A 6 -17.72 0.83 -6.34
N ASP A 7 -18.68 0.73 -7.30
CA ASP A 7 -19.22 -0.52 -7.80
C ASP A 7 -18.42 -1.02 -9.00
N CYS A 8 -17.86 -0.09 -9.79
CA CYS A 8 -16.93 -0.36 -10.88
C CYS A 8 -15.81 0.67 -10.87
N LEU A 9 -14.55 0.20 -11.00
CA LEU A 9 -13.35 1.03 -11.02
C LEU A 9 -12.56 0.77 -12.30
N VAL A 10 -12.50 1.78 -13.17
CA VAL A 10 -11.77 1.76 -14.44
C VAL A 10 -10.42 2.46 -14.25
N TYR A 11 -9.30 1.80 -14.49
CA TYR A 11 -7.97 2.31 -14.18
C TYR A 11 -6.93 2.02 -15.27
N ASP A 12 -5.82 2.76 -15.25
CA ASP A 12 -4.71 2.61 -16.19
C ASP A 12 -3.37 2.34 -15.48
N ARG A 13 -2.30 2.17 -16.27
CA ARG A 13 -0.95 1.84 -15.80
C ARG A 13 -0.35 2.85 -14.82
N LEU A 14 -0.71 4.11 -14.91
CA LEU A 14 -0.17 5.18 -14.05
C LEU A 14 -0.91 5.31 -12.72
N SER A 15 -2.00 4.57 -12.56
CA SER A 15 -2.73 4.48 -11.30
C SER A 15 -1.98 3.58 -10.32
N SER A 16 -1.85 4.00 -9.07
CA SER A 16 -1.17 3.19 -8.05
C SER A 16 -1.95 1.91 -7.74
N PRO A 17 -1.35 0.71 -7.85
CA PRO A 17 -2.00 -0.55 -7.47
C PRO A 17 -2.51 -0.55 -6.02
N LYS A 18 -1.85 0.19 -5.13
CA LYS A 18 -2.27 0.32 -3.72
C LYS A 18 -3.66 0.93 -3.57
N LEU A 19 -4.07 1.80 -4.50
CA LEU A 19 -5.40 2.41 -4.49
C LEU A 19 -6.49 1.41 -4.90
N LEU A 20 -6.16 0.42 -5.73
CA LEU A 20 -7.10 -0.63 -6.15
C LEU A 20 -7.53 -1.50 -4.96
N GLY A 21 -6.60 -1.80 -4.05
CA GLY A 21 -6.89 -2.55 -2.83
C GLY A 21 -7.79 -1.81 -1.82
N LEU A 22 -8.12 -0.54 -2.05
CA LEU A 22 -9.12 0.19 -1.26
C LEU A 22 -10.56 -0.04 -1.73
N ALA A 23 -10.75 -0.61 -2.91
CA ALA A 23 -12.06 -0.93 -3.44
C ALA A 23 -12.70 -2.08 -2.62
N LYS A 24 -14.03 -2.12 -2.56
CA LYS A 24 -14.75 -3.23 -1.93
C LYS A 24 -14.58 -4.52 -2.75
N ASP A 25 -14.65 -5.68 -2.11
CA ASP A 25 -14.47 -6.99 -2.76
C ASP A 25 -15.45 -7.24 -3.92
N THR A 26 -16.61 -6.59 -3.89
CA THR A 26 -17.64 -6.70 -4.94
C THR A 26 -17.43 -5.70 -6.10
N CYS A 27 -16.38 -4.86 -6.05
CA CYS A 27 -16.13 -3.87 -7.08
C CYS A 27 -15.55 -4.51 -8.34
N GLU A 28 -16.17 -4.25 -9.52
CA GLU A 28 -15.58 -4.66 -10.80
C GLU A 28 -14.34 -3.81 -11.10
N LEU A 29 -13.18 -4.43 -11.32
CA LEU A 29 -11.92 -3.76 -11.67
C LEU A 29 -11.64 -3.91 -13.17
N ILE A 30 -11.57 -2.80 -13.92
CA ILE A 30 -11.35 -2.81 -15.36
C ILE A 30 -10.07 -2.05 -15.71
N TYR A 31 -9.08 -2.77 -16.24
CA TYR A 31 -7.84 -2.18 -16.74
C TYR A 31 -7.97 -1.72 -18.18
N VAL A 32 -7.67 -0.43 -18.45
CA VAL A 32 -7.73 0.18 -19.78
C VAL A 32 -6.37 0.70 -20.29
N GLY A 33 -5.29 0.39 -19.59
CA GLY A 33 -3.93 0.78 -19.98
C GLY A 33 -3.33 -0.07 -21.09
N LYS A 34 -2.08 0.25 -21.47
CA LYS A 34 -1.32 -0.54 -22.44
C LYS A 34 -0.84 -1.84 -21.79
N GLU A 35 -1.25 -3.00 -22.29
CA GLU A 35 -0.61 -4.27 -22.02
C GLU A 35 0.41 -4.60 -23.12
N ASN A 36 1.55 -5.22 -22.76
CA ASN A 36 2.50 -5.75 -23.71
C ASN A 36 1.80 -6.78 -24.60
N HIS A 37 1.76 -6.52 -25.93
CA HIS A 37 1.18 -7.38 -26.98
C HIS A 37 -0.36 -7.36 -27.18
N LYS A 38 -1.14 -6.49 -26.51
CA LYS A 38 -2.56 -6.29 -26.86
C LYS A 38 -2.80 -4.87 -27.37
N HIS A 39 -3.77 -4.73 -28.28
CA HIS A 39 -4.15 -3.43 -28.86
C HIS A 39 -4.51 -2.43 -27.75
N VAL A 40 -3.87 -1.27 -27.79
CA VAL A 40 -4.19 -0.14 -26.92
C VAL A 40 -5.65 0.23 -27.13
N MET A 41 -6.44 0.23 -26.06
CA MET A 41 -7.82 0.71 -26.15
C MET A 41 -7.79 2.19 -26.56
N LYS A 42 -8.46 2.50 -27.67
CA LYS A 42 -8.57 3.89 -28.14
C LYS A 42 -9.39 4.71 -27.15
N GLN A 43 -9.17 6.02 -27.10
CA GLN A 43 -9.90 6.88 -26.17
C GLN A 43 -11.41 6.83 -26.38
N GLU A 44 -11.85 6.74 -27.65
CA GLU A 44 -13.26 6.59 -27.98
C GLU A 44 -13.86 5.32 -27.36
N SER A 45 -13.11 4.22 -27.34
CA SER A 45 -13.53 2.97 -26.71
C SER A 45 -13.55 3.06 -25.17
N ILE A 46 -12.63 3.82 -24.58
CA ILE A 46 -12.65 4.09 -23.11
C ILE A 46 -13.88 4.92 -22.76
N ASN A 47 -14.18 5.96 -23.53
CA ASN A 47 -15.36 6.80 -23.34
C ASN A 47 -16.66 5.99 -23.41
N GLU A 48 -16.76 5.12 -24.42
CA GLU A 48 -17.92 4.23 -24.59
C GLU A 48 -18.02 3.22 -23.43
N LEU A 49 -16.91 2.61 -23.01
CA LEU A 49 -16.87 1.72 -21.85
C LEU A 49 -17.40 2.42 -20.60
N LEU A 50 -16.93 3.63 -20.31
CA LEU A 50 -17.38 4.41 -19.16
C LEU A 50 -18.88 4.69 -19.20
N PHE A 51 -19.43 5.01 -20.41
CA PHE A 51 -20.86 5.19 -20.61
C PHE A 51 -21.63 3.90 -20.37
N GLN A 52 -21.19 2.76 -20.92
CA GLN A 52 -21.82 1.46 -20.69
C GLN A 52 -21.86 1.11 -19.22
N LYS A 53 -20.72 1.24 -18.52
CA LYS A 53 -20.62 0.96 -17.10
C LYS A 53 -21.47 1.90 -16.23
N SER A 54 -21.65 3.16 -16.64
CA SER A 54 -22.52 4.09 -15.92
C SER A 54 -24.01 3.72 -16.02
N ASN A 55 -24.41 2.89 -16.98
CA ASN A 55 -25.78 2.35 -17.07
C ASN A 55 -25.94 1.03 -16.27
N GLU A 56 -24.83 0.35 -15.96
CA GLU A 56 -24.83 -0.92 -15.23
C GLU A 56 -24.68 -0.73 -13.71
N TYR A 57 -23.92 0.31 -13.30
CA TYR A 57 -23.52 0.52 -11.91
C TYR A 57 -23.91 1.90 -11.39
N PRO A 58 -24.37 1.99 -10.13
CA PRO A 58 -24.69 3.26 -9.47
C PRO A 58 -23.49 4.20 -9.34
N LEU A 59 -22.29 3.67 -9.11
CA LEU A 59 -21.07 4.45 -8.94
C LEU A 59 -19.90 3.85 -9.72
N VAL A 60 -19.55 4.50 -10.82
CA VAL A 60 -18.36 4.19 -11.62
C VAL A 60 -17.25 5.18 -11.30
N VAL A 61 -16.07 4.70 -10.96
CA VAL A 61 -14.89 5.52 -10.69
C VAL A 61 -13.85 5.33 -11.79
N ARG A 62 -13.48 6.39 -12.49
CA ARG A 62 -12.33 6.42 -13.41
C ARG A 62 -11.09 6.89 -12.63
N LEU A 63 -10.21 5.97 -12.28
CA LEU A 63 -8.97 6.27 -11.56
C LEU A 63 -7.85 6.61 -12.54
N LYS A 64 -7.19 7.74 -12.32
CA LYS A 64 -6.10 8.26 -13.17
C LYS A 64 -4.89 8.64 -12.32
N GLY A 65 -3.70 8.54 -12.88
CA GLY A 65 -2.48 9.05 -12.24
C GLY A 65 -2.41 10.58 -12.32
N GLY A 66 -2.05 11.24 -11.23
CA GLY A 66 -1.95 12.70 -11.17
C GLY A 66 -3.31 13.41 -11.12
N ASP A 67 -3.43 14.53 -11.81
CA ASP A 67 -4.68 15.28 -11.95
C ASP A 67 -5.42 14.87 -13.24
N PRO A 68 -6.71 14.54 -13.20
CA PRO A 68 -7.47 14.08 -14.38
C PRO A 68 -7.50 15.09 -15.52
N TYR A 69 -7.43 16.40 -15.22
CA TYR A 69 -7.54 17.48 -16.22
C TYR A 69 -6.18 18.01 -16.69
N VAL A 70 -5.06 17.59 -16.07
CA VAL A 70 -3.72 17.97 -16.52
C VAL A 70 -3.14 16.88 -17.43
N PHE A 71 -3.33 17.03 -18.74
CA PHE A 71 -2.88 16.10 -19.80
C PHE A 71 -3.35 14.65 -19.60
N GLY A 72 -4.37 14.45 -18.76
CA GLY A 72 -4.96 13.15 -18.45
C GLY A 72 -6.17 12.79 -19.31
N ARG A 73 -6.57 13.64 -20.26
CA ARG A 73 -7.75 13.47 -21.12
C ARG A 73 -9.10 13.35 -20.37
N GLY A 74 -9.11 13.62 -19.05
CA GLY A 74 -10.33 13.56 -18.25
C GLY A 74 -11.42 14.52 -18.71
N GLY A 75 -11.04 15.65 -19.32
CA GLY A 75 -12.00 16.58 -19.95
C GLY A 75 -12.74 15.95 -21.14
N GLU A 76 -12.05 15.16 -21.96
CA GLU A 76 -12.67 14.44 -23.09
C GLU A 76 -13.65 13.37 -22.59
N GLU A 77 -13.25 12.60 -21.55
CA GLU A 77 -14.09 11.60 -20.90
C GLU A 77 -15.35 12.24 -20.27
N ALA A 78 -15.16 13.35 -19.53
CA ALA A 78 -16.26 14.06 -18.89
C ALA A 78 -17.26 14.66 -19.88
N LEU A 79 -16.79 15.33 -20.94
CA LEU A 79 -17.65 15.89 -21.99
C LEU A 79 -18.47 14.81 -22.67
N TYR A 80 -17.85 13.68 -23.05
CA TYR A 80 -18.55 12.57 -23.69
C TYR A 80 -19.69 12.02 -22.82
N LEU A 81 -19.47 11.87 -21.52
CA LEU A 81 -20.47 11.38 -20.57
C LEU A 81 -21.58 12.41 -20.33
N THR A 82 -21.22 13.69 -20.20
CA THR A 82 -22.17 14.78 -19.97
C THR A 82 -23.11 14.94 -21.18
N ASP A 83 -22.61 14.82 -22.42
CA ASP A 83 -23.43 14.85 -23.66
C ASP A 83 -24.44 13.70 -23.69
N LYS A 84 -24.19 12.62 -22.96
CA LYS A 84 -25.11 11.48 -22.77
C LYS A 84 -25.96 11.58 -21.51
N ASN A 85 -26.03 12.75 -20.87
CA ASN A 85 -26.76 13.02 -19.63
C ASN A 85 -26.31 12.19 -18.42
N VAL A 86 -25.06 11.73 -18.40
CA VAL A 86 -24.44 11.09 -17.22
C VAL A 86 -23.87 12.17 -16.31
N ARG A 87 -24.21 12.13 -15.02
CA ARG A 87 -23.62 13.03 -14.03
C ARG A 87 -22.15 12.67 -13.80
N VAL A 88 -21.27 13.64 -13.98
CA VAL A 88 -19.82 13.50 -13.76
C VAL A 88 -19.37 14.41 -12.63
N GLU A 89 -18.54 13.88 -11.75
CA GLU A 89 -17.87 14.63 -10.70
C GLU A 89 -16.36 14.38 -10.79
N VAL A 90 -15.55 15.45 -10.74
CA VAL A 90 -14.10 15.35 -10.87
C VAL A 90 -13.44 15.65 -9.53
N VAL A 91 -12.61 14.72 -9.07
CA VAL A 91 -11.77 14.90 -7.88
C VAL A 91 -10.40 15.33 -8.35
N PRO A 92 -9.92 16.54 -8.01
CA PRO A 92 -8.58 16.99 -8.39
C PRO A 92 -7.50 16.15 -7.72
N GLY A 93 -6.39 16.01 -8.42
CA GLY A 93 -5.22 15.30 -7.92
C GLY A 93 -3.96 16.17 -7.99
N VAL A 94 -2.84 15.66 -7.51
CA VAL A 94 -1.55 16.36 -7.64
C VAL A 94 -0.89 15.94 -8.95
N SER A 95 -0.78 16.87 -9.89
CA SER A 95 -0.09 16.62 -11.16
C SER A 95 1.38 16.27 -10.93
N SER A 96 1.92 15.37 -11.76
CA SER A 96 3.36 15.04 -11.76
C SER A 96 4.26 16.26 -11.96
N SER A 97 3.77 17.28 -12.67
CA SER A 97 4.49 18.56 -12.83
C SER A 97 4.77 19.28 -11.52
N VAL A 98 4.03 18.97 -10.45
CA VAL A 98 4.24 19.52 -9.11
C VAL A 98 4.85 18.45 -8.19
N ALA A 99 4.24 17.27 -8.13
CA ALA A 99 4.63 16.22 -7.18
C ALA A 99 6.04 15.68 -7.44
N ALA A 100 6.38 15.36 -8.70
CA ALA A 100 7.68 14.80 -9.02
C ALA A 100 8.81 15.81 -8.86
N LEU A 101 8.55 17.12 -9.10
CA LEU A 101 9.52 18.15 -8.83
C LEU A 101 9.79 18.28 -7.33
N ALA A 102 8.73 18.28 -6.50
CA ALA A 102 8.84 18.39 -5.05
C ALA A 102 9.70 17.24 -4.47
N ASP A 103 9.42 16.00 -4.88
CA ASP A 103 10.19 14.82 -4.45
C ASP A 103 11.62 14.80 -5.02
N ALA A 104 11.86 15.48 -6.15
CA ALA A 104 13.21 15.71 -6.66
C ALA A 104 13.95 16.86 -5.97
N GLY A 105 13.37 17.53 -4.97
CA GLY A 105 13.95 18.69 -4.30
C GLY A 105 13.94 19.97 -5.14
N ILE A 106 13.02 20.06 -6.11
CA ILE A 106 12.90 21.22 -7.02
C ILE A 106 11.55 21.89 -6.79
N PRO A 107 11.47 23.02 -6.10
CA PRO A 107 10.22 23.76 -5.97
C PRO A 107 9.81 24.34 -7.33
N ILE A 108 8.54 24.12 -7.75
CA ILE A 108 8.09 24.64 -9.05
C ILE A 108 8.13 26.17 -9.14
N THR A 109 8.00 26.86 -8.01
CA THR A 109 8.18 28.31 -7.84
C THR A 109 8.98 28.60 -6.58
N HIS A 110 9.73 29.71 -6.58
CA HIS A 110 10.45 30.19 -5.40
C HIS A 110 10.57 31.71 -5.44
N ARG A 111 10.27 32.38 -4.32
CA ARG A 111 10.37 33.83 -4.22
C ARG A 111 11.80 34.32 -4.56
N GLY A 112 11.90 35.23 -5.49
CA GLY A 112 13.19 35.79 -5.95
C GLY A 112 13.89 34.95 -7.01
N ILE A 113 13.40 33.76 -7.37
CA ILE A 113 13.97 32.88 -8.41
C ILE A 113 12.97 32.67 -9.55
N ALA A 114 11.76 32.18 -9.22
CA ALA A 114 10.72 31.93 -10.22
C ALA A 114 9.37 32.43 -9.72
N LYS A 115 8.80 33.41 -10.44
CA LYS A 115 7.50 34.05 -10.14
C LYS A 115 6.30 33.29 -10.69
N GLY A 116 6.55 32.32 -11.58
CA GLY A 116 5.48 31.51 -12.22
C GLY A 116 6.05 30.26 -12.86
N PHE A 117 5.15 29.47 -13.42
CA PHE A 117 5.52 28.26 -14.15
C PHE A 117 4.56 27.99 -15.32
N GLN A 118 5.06 27.24 -16.32
CA GLN A 118 4.29 26.76 -17.46
C GLN A 118 4.44 25.25 -17.57
N VAL A 119 3.33 24.54 -17.80
CA VAL A 119 3.33 23.09 -18.01
C VAL A 119 2.89 22.80 -19.44
N ILE A 120 3.74 22.11 -20.19
CA ILE A 120 3.62 21.93 -21.63
C ILE A 120 3.68 20.43 -21.92
N THR A 121 2.84 19.94 -22.85
CA THR A 121 3.03 18.60 -23.41
C THR A 121 3.95 18.68 -24.62
N ALA A 122 4.96 17.80 -24.64
CA ALA A 122 5.85 17.64 -25.80
C ALA A 122 5.32 16.63 -26.84
N HIS A 123 4.10 16.11 -26.65
CA HIS A 123 3.49 15.09 -27.48
C HIS A 123 2.22 15.59 -28.16
N SER A 124 2.03 15.33 -29.47
CA SER A 124 0.81 15.65 -30.23
C SER A 124 -0.13 14.46 -30.41
N LYS A 125 -1.35 14.72 -30.94
CA LYS A 125 -2.37 13.68 -31.18
C LYS A 125 -1.97 12.56 -32.16
N LYS A 126 -0.91 12.74 -32.97
CA LYS A 126 -0.51 11.83 -34.06
C LYS A 126 0.82 11.13 -33.82
N ASP A 127 1.31 11.01 -32.56
CA ASP A 127 2.68 10.60 -32.25
C ASP A 127 3.76 11.48 -32.91
N GLU A 128 3.38 12.66 -33.38
CA GLU A 128 4.26 13.70 -33.89
C GLU A 128 4.67 14.62 -32.76
N GLU A 129 5.78 15.32 -32.92
CA GLU A 129 6.22 16.34 -32.00
C GLU A 129 5.15 17.48 -31.88
N ALA A 130 4.88 17.93 -30.67
CA ALA A 130 3.96 19.03 -30.47
C ALA A 130 4.58 20.32 -31.09
N GLN A 131 3.80 21.08 -31.85
CA GLN A 131 4.23 22.41 -32.30
C GLN A 131 4.24 23.36 -31.09
N ILE A 132 5.42 23.61 -30.54
CA ILE A 132 5.63 24.49 -29.40
C ILE A 132 6.24 25.78 -29.88
N ASP A 133 5.63 26.90 -29.51
CA ASP A 133 6.27 28.21 -29.72
C ASP A 133 7.28 28.49 -28.57
N TYR A 134 8.52 28.11 -28.79
CA TYR A 134 9.60 28.28 -27.82
C TYR A 134 9.93 29.73 -27.50
N THR A 135 9.50 30.70 -28.34
CA THR A 135 9.74 32.13 -28.07
C THR A 135 8.97 32.61 -26.85
N LEU A 136 7.84 31.98 -26.53
CA LEU A 136 7.03 32.23 -25.34
C LEU A 136 7.64 31.67 -24.04
N LEU A 137 8.71 30.90 -24.14
CA LEU A 137 9.33 30.15 -23.03
C LEU A 137 10.69 30.73 -22.62
N THR A 138 11.02 31.96 -23.05
CA THR A 138 12.35 32.58 -22.84
C THR A 138 12.50 33.33 -21.52
N ASP A 139 11.41 33.64 -20.81
CA ASP A 139 11.47 34.36 -19.51
C ASP A 139 12.13 33.48 -18.43
N GLU A 140 13.34 33.85 -18.01
CA GLU A 140 14.11 33.12 -16.98
C GLU A 140 13.46 33.10 -15.59
N SER A 141 12.49 33.99 -15.34
CA SER A 141 11.71 34.00 -14.10
C SER A 141 10.52 33.03 -14.12
N ILE A 142 10.37 32.27 -15.20
CA ILE A 142 9.31 31.25 -15.37
C ILE A 142 9.95 29.84 -15.44
N THR A 143 9.48 28.94 -14.60
CA THR A 143 9.84 27.51 -14.65
C THR A 143 9.05 26.84 -15.77
N CYS A 144 9.71 26.19 -16.71
CA CYS A 144 9.07 25.40 -17.77
C CYS A 144 9.13 23.91 -17.42
N VAL A 145 7.99 23.23 -17.44
CA VAL A 145 7.86 21.80 -17.20
C VAL A 145 7.27 21.12 -18.42
N PHE A 146 8.03 20.18 -19.02
CA PHE A 146 7.57 19.43 -20.19
C PHE A 146 7.20 18.01 -19.78
N LEU A 147 5.96 17.64 -20.07
CA LEU A 147 5.45 16.28 -19.89
C LEU A 147 5.53 15.52 -21.20
N MET A 148 5.74 14.19 -21.12
CA MET A 148 5.83 13.28 -22.28
C MET A 148 6.93 13.65 -23.29
N GLY A 149 8.00 14.32 -22.84
CA GLY A 149 9.06 14.85 -23.69
C GLY A 149 10.40 14.11 -23.65
N LEU A 150 10.52 12.98 -22.95
CA LEU A 150 11.83 12.32 -22.74
C LEU A 150 12.56 12.01 -24.05
N ALA A 151 11.87 11.50 -25.06
CA ALA A 151 12.44 11.19 -26.37
C ALA A 151 12.95 12.44 -27.12
N HIS A 152 12.45 13.62 -26.77
CA HIS A 152 12.73 14.90 -27.44
C HIS A 152 13.57 15.86 -26.57
N VAL A 153 14.19 15.37 -25.48
CA VAL A 153 14.89 16.23 -24.52
C VAL A 153 15.99 17.07 -25.16
N GLU A 154 16.75 16.54 -26.12
CA GLU A 154 17.80 17.30 -26.85
C GLU A 154 17.19 18.38 -27.72
N HIS A 155 16.19 18.02 -28.51
CA HIS A 155 15.49 18.97 -29.38
C HIS A 155 14.84 20.11 -28.56
N ILE A 156 14.14 19.81 -27.46
CA ILE A 156 13.57 20.82 -26.56
C ILE A 156 14.64 21.77 -26.04
N ALA A 157 15.80 21.23 -25.63
CA ALA A 157 16.89 22.04 -25.12
C ALA A 157 17.49 22.96 -26.21
N GLU A 158 17.71 22.43 -27.41
CA GLU A 158 18.21 23.17 -28.56
C GLU A 158 17.26 24.30 -28.98
N GLU A 159 15.96 24.00 -29.08
CA GLU A 159 14.96 25.01 -29.48
C GLU A 159 14.79 26.13 -28.44
N LEU A 160 14.88 25.82 -27.13
CA LEU A 160 14.89 26.81 -26.09
C LEU A 160 16.12 27.73 -26.19
N ILE A 161 17.31 27.17 -26.49
CA ILE A 161 18.53 27.96 -26.70
C ILE A 161 18.40 28.84 -27.95
N LYS A 162 17.92 28.28 -29.10
CA LYS A 162 17.68 29.05 -30.32
C LYS A 162 16.67 30.16 -30.12
N ALA A 163 15.64 29.94 -29.30
CA ALA A 163 14.65 30.97 -28.97
C ALA A 163 15.21 32.10 -28.09
N GLY A 164 16.37 31.90 -27.45
CA GLY A 164 17.04 32.93 -26.66
C GLY A 164 17.23 32.61 -25.16
N ARG A 165 16.91 31.40 -24.76
CA ARG A 165 17.22 30.92 -23.39
C ARG A 165 18.72 30.68 -23.26
N ARG A 166 19.33 31.02 -22.13
CA ARG A 166 20.77 30.85 -21.95
C ARG A 166 21.15 29.34 -21.93
N PRO A 167 22.26 28.96 -22.59
CA PRO A 167 22.71 27.55 -22.58
C PRO A 167 23.00 26.98 -21.19
N ASP A 168 23.44 27.86 -20.25
CA ASP A 168 23.76 27.52 -18.87
C ASP A 168 22.52 27.49 -17.95
N THR A 169 21.30 27.77 -18.49
CA THR A 169 20.05 27.65 -17.71
C THR A 169 19.92 26.26 -17.10
N PRO A 170 19.73 26.15 -15.77
CA PRO A 170 19.57 24.86 -15.10
C PRO A 170 18.40 24.07 -15.64
N ALA A 171 18.62 22.77 -15.84
CA ALA A 171 17.62 21.82 -16.33
C ALA A 171 17.74 20.48 -15.61
N ALA A 172 16.61 19.79 -15.45
CA ALA A 172 16.59 18.45 -14.89
C ALA A 172 15.60 17.56 -15.65
N VAL A 173 15.87 16.25 -15.61
CA VAL A 173 14.92 15.22 -16.04
C VAL A 173 14.70 14.27 -14.88
N ILE A 174 13.43 14.03 -14.55
CA ILE A 174 13.02 13.16 -13.44
C ILE A 174 12.21 12.00 -14.02
N SER A 175 12.71 10.80 -13.87
CA SER A 175 12.07 9.55 -14.28
C SER A 175 11.45 8.86 -13.09
N ASN A 176 10.27 8.25 -13.25
CA ASN A 176 9.52 7.56 -12.19
C ASN A 176 9.33 8.43 -10.93
N GLY A 177 9.10 9.72 -11.12
CA GLY A 177 8.94 10.67 -10.02
C GLY A 177 7.94 10.21 -8.97
N THR A 178 8.22 10.46 -7.69
CA THR A 178 7.43 10.04 -6.51
C THR A 178 7.48 8.56 -6.14
N LEU A 179 8.18 7.74 -6.94
CA LEU A 179 8.37 6.32 -6.65
C LEU A 179 9.76 6.08 -6.04
N ALA A 180 9.90 4.99 -5.29
CA ALA A 180 11.21 4.57 -4.77
C ALA A 180 12.24 4.25 -5.88
N THR A 181 11.75 4.06 -7.11
CA THR A 181 12.57 3.89 -8.33
C THR A 181 12.85 5.20 -9.06
N GLN A 182 12.54 6.35 -8.45
CA GLN A 182 12.84 7.66 -9.02
C GLN A 182 14.33 7.76 -9.38
N LYS A 183 14.61 8.31 -10.55
CA LYS A 183 15.96 8.70 -10.97
C LYS A 183 15.90 10.13 -11.50
N LYS A 184 16.90 10.92 -11.19
CA LYS A 184 17.02 12.28 -11.72
C LYS A 184 18.36 12.54 -12.39
N CYS A 185 18.34 13.40 -13.37
CA CYS A 185 19.53 13.88 -14.06
C CYS A 185 19.49 15.41 -14.01
N ILE A 186 20.52 16.02 -13.42
CA ILE A 186 20.64 17.47 -13.27
C ILE A 186 21.74 17.98 -14.20
N GLY A 187 21.48 19.08 -14.89
CA GLY A 187 22.40 19.69 -15.83
C GLY A 187 22.02 21.13 -16.19
N THR A 188 22.42 21.55 -17.37
CA THR A 188 22.02 22.82 -18.02
C THR A 188 21.35 22.46 -19.35
N LEU A 189 20.71 23.43 -19.99
CA LEU A 189 20.16 23.21 -21.34
C LEU A 189 21.18 22.63 -22.29
N GLU A 190 22.42 23.14 -22.30
CA GLU A 190 23.49 22.63 -23.16
C GLU A 190 23.87 21.17 -22.88
N SER A 191 23.82 20.74 -21.64
CA SER A 191 24.33 19.42 -21.21
C SER A 191 23.29 18.35 -20.96
N ILE A 192 22.01 18.72 -20.77
CA ILE A 192 20.99 17.81 -20.26
C ILE A 192 20.71 16.64 -21.21
N GLY A 193 20.68 16.89 -22.52
CA GLY A 193 20.42 15.84 -23.50
C GLY A 193 21.47 14.72 -23.45
N TYR A 194 22.75 15.08 -23.45
CA TYR A 194 23.84 14.12 -23.32
C TYR A 194 23.80 13.37 -21.98
N LYS A 195 23.58 14.08 -20.87
CA LYS A 195 23.52 13.47 -19.54
C LYS A 195 22.39 12.46 -19.40
N VAL A 196 21.21 12.76 -19.95
CA VAL A 196 20.05 11.85 -19.95
C VAL A 196 20.33 10.57 -20.71
N LYS A 197 21.00 10.66 -21.87
CA LYS A 197 21.42 9.46 -22.63
C LYS A 197 22.39 8.59 -21.82
N CYS A 198 23.39 9.22 -21.19
CA CYS A 198 24.35 8.49 -20.35
C CYS A 198 23.67 7.83 -19.13
N ALA A 199 22.69 8.49 -18.50
CA ALA A 199 21.98 7.98 -17.36
C ALA A 199 20.91 6.91 -17.71
N LYS A 200 20.62 6.71 -19.01
CA LYS A 200 19.62 5.77 -19.51
C LYS A 200 18.28 5.90 -18.79
N LEU A 201 17.79 7.16 -18.67
CA LEU A 201 16.50 7.41 -18.07
C LEU A 201 15.37 6.87 -18.96
N GLU A 202 14.33 6.36 -18.32
CA GLU A 202 13.17 5.75 -18.98
C GLU A 202 11.88 6.48 -18.66
N SER A 203 10.88 6.32 -19.52
CA SER A 203 9.52 6.82 -19.28
C SER A 203 8.76 5.97 -18.23
N PRO A 204 7.90 6.60 -17.40
CA PRO A 204 7.46 8.00 -17.46
C PRO A 204 8.51 8.98 -16.90
N ALA A 205 8.70 10.11 -17.58
CA ALA A 205 9.63 11.15 -17.14
C ALA A 205 9.09 12.55 -17.45
N ILE A 206 9.58 13.53 -16.68
CA ILE A 206 9.31 14.95 -16.87
C ILE A 206 10.61 15.71 -17.04
N ILE A 207 10.58 16.78 -17.82
CA ILE A 207 11.70 17.70 -18.01
C ILE A 207 11.35 19.02 -17.32
N VAL A 208 12.26 19.57 -16.54
CA VAL A 208 12.10 20.89 -15.92
C VAL A 208 13.27 21.79 -16.29
N VAL A 209 12.97 23.03 -16.66
CA VAL A 209 13.94 24.03 -17.06
C VAL A 209 13.68 25.32 -16.27
N GLY A 210 14.69 25.81 -15.59
CA GLY A 210 14.61 27.05 -14.83
C GLY A 210 15.54 27.10 -13.62
N ASN A 211 15.78 28.30 -13.10
CA ASN A 211 16.71 28.56 -12.02
C ASN A 211 16.37 27.82 -10.69
N VAL A 212 15.12 27.39 -10.50
CA VAL A 212 14.70 26.61 -9.33
C VAL A 212 15.38 25.23 -9.25
N VAL A 213 15.88 24.71 -10.38
CA VAL A 213 16.60 23.42 -10.42
C VAL A 213 17.88 23.48 -9.59
N SER A 214 18.52 24.65 -9.47
CA SER A 214 19.73 24.83 -8.64
C SER A 214 19.52 24.62 -7.15
N LEU A 215 18.26 24.57 -6.68
CA LEU A 215 17.92 24.34 -5.28
C LEU A 215 17.88 22.84 -4.92
N ASN A 216 17.97 21.96 -5.92
CA ASN A 216 17.83 20.53 -5.76
C ASN A 216 18.70 19.93 -4.63
N ASP A 217 20.00 20.24 -4.61
CA ASP A 217 20.92 19.64 -3.64
C ASP A 217 20.58 20.00 -2.18
N GLN A 218 19.99 21.18 -1.96
CA GLN A 218 19.62 21.68 -0.65
C GLN A 218 18.25 21.13 -0.18
N LEU A 219 17.34 20.90 -1.11
CA LEU A 219 15.95 20.54 -0.84
C LEU A 219 15.64 19.06 -1.08
N ASP A 220 16.61 18.28 -1.54
CA ASP A 220 16.43 16.84 -1.73
C ASP A 220 16.27 16.13 -0.38
N PHE A 221 15.07 15.65 -0.12
CA PHE A 221 14.74 14.85 1.06
C PHE A 221 14.34 13.42 0.67
N PHE A 222 13.81 13.23 -0.53
CA PHE A 222 13.18 12.00 -0.95
C PHE A 222 14.21 10.90 -1.25
N GLU A 223 15.22 11.22 -2.07
CA GLU A 223 16.29 10.29 -2.41
C GLU A 223 17.32 10.09 -1.28
N LYS A 224 17.31 10.97 -0.26
CA LYS A 224 18.13 10.85 0.95
C LYS A 224 17.50 9.96 2.04
N ARG A 225 16.31 9.41 1.81
CA ARG A 225 15.70 8.46 2.76
C ARG A 225 16.55 7.20 2.89
N PRO A 226 16.66 6.62 4.10
CA PRO A 226 17.60 5.52 4.39
C PRO A 226 17.43 4.28 3.50
N LEU A 227 16.20 4.00 3.04
CA LEU A 227 15.86 2.82 2.24
C LEU A 227 15.52 3.17 0.79
N PHE A 228 15.78 4.40 0.36
CA PHE A 228 15.50 4.80 -1.02
C PHE A 228 16.21 3.90 -2.03
N GLY A 229 15.46 3.46 -3.05
CA GLY A 229 15.97 2.57 -4.11
C GLY A 229 16.07 1.10 -3.73
N ARG A 230 15.77 0.71 -2.47
CA ARG A 230 15.74 -0.70 -2.06
C ARG A 230 14.36 -1.29 -2.31
N LYS A 231 14.31 -2.46 -2.97
CA LYS A 231 13.09 -3.23 -3.19
C LYS A 231 12.98 -4.31 -2.11
N ILE A 232 11.93 -4.22 -1.31
CA ILE A 232 11.72 -5.11 -0.16
C ILE A 232 10.38 -5.80 -0.28
N THR A 233 10.38 -7.13 -0.31
CA THR A 233 9.17 -7.95 -0.33
C THR A 233 8.70 -8.23 1.10
N VAL A 234 7.43 -8.00 1.37
CA VAL A 234 6.81 -8.23 2.69
C VAL A 234 5.60 -9.14 2.54
N PRO A 235 5.77 -10.47 2.76
CA PRO A 235 4.62 -11.37 2.89
C PRO A 235 3.84 -11.05 4.15
N TYR A 236 2.51 -10.94 4.03
CA TYR A 236 1.65 -10.62 5.17
C TYR A 236 0.36 -11.44 5.14
N ILE A 237 -0.23 -11.63 6.33
CA ILE A 237 -1.56 -12.18 6.51
C ILE A 237 -2.49 -11.01 6.79
N GLU A 238 -3.54 -10.86 5.98
CA GLU A 238 -4.52 -9.80 6.17
C GLU A 238 -5.31 -10.05 7.46
N ALA A 239 -5.23 -9.10 8.39
CA ALA A 239 -5.98 -9.16 9.62
C ALA A 239 -7.44 -8.75 9.39
N MET A 240 -8.35 -9.33 10.19
CA MET A 240 -9.78 -9.02 10.12
C MET A 240 -10.04 -7.52 10.32
N GLY A 241 -10.77 -6.91 9.39
CA GLY A 241 -11.14 -5.49 9.45
C GLY A 241 -10.01 -4.50 9.16
N GLU A 242 -8.80 -4.98 8.92
CA GLU A 242 -7.69 -4.19 8.42
C GLU A 242 -7.57 -4.48 6.92
N GLY A 243 -7.87 -3.51 6.06
CA GLY A 243 -7.51 -3.64 4.64
C GLY A 243 -5.99 -3.69 4.48
N THR A 244 -5.52 -4.09 3.32
CA THR A 244 -4.10 -4.25 2.94
C THR A 244 -3.17 -3.08 3.31
N HIS A 245 -3.74 -1.91 3.64
CA HIS A 245 -3.02 -0.67 3.87
C HIS A 245 -2.63 -0.39 5.33
N PHE A 246 -3.02 -1.24 6.29
CA PHE A 246 -2.76 -1.00 7.71
C PHE A 246 -1.67 -1.85 8.32
N ASN A 247 -0.82 -2.48 7.50
CA ASN A 247 0.37 -3.12 8.03
C ASN A 247 1.42 -2.05 8.37
N GLN A 248 1.62 -1.79 9.66
CA GLN A 248 2.53 -0.75 10.15
C GLN A 248 3.96 -0.94 9.60
N LEU A 249 4.46 -2.15 9.54
CA LEU A 249 5.78 -2.46 8.98
C LEU A 249 5.92 -1.99 7.53
N ILE A 250 4.91 -2.29 6.69
CA ILE A 250 4.89 -1.86 5.29
C ILE A 250 4.92 -0.33 5.20
N THR A 251 4.10 0.33 6.03
CA THR A 251 4.03 1.79 6.08
C THR A 251 5.36 2.41 6.49
N ASP A 252 6.02 1.88 7.52
CA ASP A 252 7.29 2.38 8.03
C ASP A 252 8.40 2.22 6.99
N LEU A 253 8.50 1.05 6.33
CA LEU A 253 9.48 0.82 5.27
C LEU A 253 9.29 1.79 4.09
N GLN A 254 8.03 2.05 3.69
CA GLN A 254 7.72 3.01 2.63
C GLN A 254 8.04 4.45 3.01
N GLN A 255 7.78 4.86 4.26
CA GLN A 255 8.15 6.18 4.76
C GLN A 255 9.66 6.40 4.77
N LEU A 256 10.42 5.32 4.96
CA LEU A 256 11.89 5.34 4.87
C LEU A 256 12.41 5.26 3.43
N GLY A 257 11.53 5.19 2.43
CA GLY A 257 11.86 5.27 1.01
C GLY A 257 11.96 3.93 0.27
N ALA A 258 11.65 2.81 0.91
CA ALA A 258 11.68 1.51 0.23
C ALA A 258 10.56 1.37 -0.82
N ASP A 259 10.87 0.67 -1.91
CA ASP A 259 9.88 0.09 -2.81
C ASP A 259 9.38 -1.23 -2.20
N VAL A 260 8.24 -1.17 -1.51
CA VAL A 260 7.70 -2.33 -0.80
C VAL A 260 6.73 -3.08 -1.70
N ASP A 261 7.10 -4.32 -2.02
CA ASP A 261 6.23 -5.30 -2.67
C ASP A 261 5.53 -6.14 -1.59
N SER A 262 4.30 -5.76 -1.27
CA SER A 262 3.50 -6.41 -0.23
C SER A 262 2.70 -7.58 -0.83
N ILE A 263 2.97 -8.80 -0.33
CA ILE A 263 2.36 -10.04 -0.81
C ILE A 263 1.42 -10.62 0.24
N MET A 264 0.13 -10.66 -0.07
CA MET A 264 -0.84 -11.29 0.81
C MET A 264 -0.74 -12.81 0.68
N VAL A 265 -0.31 -13.47 1.75
CA VAL A 265 -0.15 -14.93 1.81
C VAL A 265 -1.27 -15.65 2.57
N GLY A 266 -2.18 -14.90 3.15
CA GLY A 266 -3.34 -15.44 3.86
C GLY A 266 -4.28 -14.35 4.33
N LYS A 267 -5.47 -14.77 4.75
CA LYS A 267 -6.51 -13.92 5.34
C LYS A 267 -7.02 -14.50 6.63
N ILE A 268 -7.36 -13.66 7.58
CA ILE A 268 -8.08 -14.06 8.78
C ILE A 268 -9.56 -13.75 8.57
N LEU A 269 -10.36 -14.81 8.52
CA LEU A 269 -11.81 -14.72 8.32
C LEU A 269 -12.54 -15.02 9.61
N PRO A 270 -13.57 -14.22 9.98
CA PRO A 270 -14.44 -14.55 11.09
C PRO A 270 -15.27 -15.78 10.75
N ILE A 271 -15.51 -16.62 11.74
CA ILE A 271 -16.46 -17.73 11.64
C ILE A 271 -17.81 -17.21 12.16
N PRO A 272 -18.87 -17.15 11.31
CA PRO A 272 -20.19 -16.76 11.76
C PRO A 272 -20.75 -17.77 12.78
N ILE A 273 -21.21 -17.30 13.92
CA ILE A 273 -21.78 -18.09 15.00
C ILE A 273 -23.28 -17.82 14.99
N SER A 274 -24.08 -18.84 14.74
CA SER A 274 -25.52 -18.76 14.87
C SER A 274 -25.91 -18.69 16.35
N ASP A 275 -26.95 -17.92 16.69
CA ASP A 275 -27.42 -17.77 18.07
C ASP A 275 -26.33 -17.28 19.07
N PHE A 276 -25.49 -16.35 18.64
CA PHE A 276 -24.32 -15.87 19.38
C PHE A 276 -24.64 -15.47 20.84
N GLU A 277 -25.76 -14.79 21.06
CA GLU A 277 -26.22 -14.38 22.41
C GLU A 277 -26.43 -15.58 23.31
N LYS A 278 -26.98 -16.69 22.79
CA LYS A 278 -27.16 -17.91 23.53
C LYS A 278 -25.82 -18.55 23.91
N GLU A 279 -24.85 -18.54 23.01
CA GLU A 279 -23.51 -19.11 23.26
C GLU A 279 -22.78 -18.40 24.41
N ILE A 280 -23.00 -17.09 24.60
CA ILE A 280 -22.35 -16.31 25.65
C ILE A 280 -23.23 -16.12 26.91
N SER A 281 -24.53 -16.47 26.87
CA SER A 281 -25.49 -16.17 27.93
C SER A 281 -25.16 -16.78 29.29
N SER A 282 -24.44 -17.91 29.31
CA SER A 282 -24.04 -18.59 30.54
C SER A 282 -22.60 -18.26 30.97
N ALA A 283 -21.89 -17.40 30.24
CA ALA A 283 -20.49 -17.09 30.51
C ALA A 283 -20.35 -16.11 31.69
N ASP A 284 -19.56 -16.49 32.67
CA ASP A 284 -19.08 -15.57 33.72
C ASP A 284 -17.83 -14.82 33.25
N TRP A 285 -17.02 -15.47 32.43
CA TRP A 285 -15.80 -14.92 31.84
C TRP A 285 -15.69 -15.17 30.34
N ILE A 286 -15.25 -14.15 29.60
CA ILE A 286 -14.85 -14.28 28.21
C ILE A 286 -13.35 -13.99 28.09
N LEU A 287 -12.60 -14.96 27.50
CA LEU A 287 -11.17 -14.86 27.33
C LEU A 287 -10.77 -14.69 25.86
N PHE A 288 -9.83 -13.78 25.62
CA PHE A 288 -9.25 -13.57 24.30
C PHE A 288 -7.75 -13.85 24.30
N THR A 289 -7.32 -14.75 23.43
CA THR A 289 -5.90 -15.09 23.24
C THR A 289 -5.21 -14.21 22.18
N SER A 290 -5.96 -13.40 21.44
CA SER A 290 -5.43 -12.54 20.37
C SER A 290 -6.36 -11.36 20.06
N ARG A 291 -5.83 -10.34 19.37
CA ARG A 291 -6.63 -9.24 18.80
C ARG A 291 -7.72 -9.74 17.85
N ASN A 292 -7.44 -10.78 17.06
CA ASN A 292 -8.40 -11.33 16.12
C ASN A 292 -9.56 -12.04 16.82
N GLY A 293 -9.33 -12.63 17.99
CA GLY A 293 -10.41 -13.17 18.84
C GLY A 293 -11.39 -12.08 19.28
N VAL A 294 -10.87 -10.92 19.69
CA VAL A 294 -11.68 -9.75 20.03
C VAL A 294 -12.50 -9.29 18.81
N ARG A 295 -11.84 -9.10 17.65
CA ARG A 295 -12.50 -8.66 16.42
C ARG A 295 -13.59 -9.63 15.95
N ALA A 296 -13.31 -10.92 16.02
CA ALA A 296 -14.28 -11.96 15.64
C ALA A 296 -15.48 -11.99 16.59
N PHE A 297 -15.26 -11.74 17.88
CA PHE A 297 -16.34 -11.61 18.86
C PHE A 297 -17.27 -10.46 18.48
N PHE A 298 -16.75 -9.26 18.27
CA PHE A 298 -17.57 -8.09 17.90
C PHE A 298 -18.14 -8.17 16.48
N TYR A 299 -17.46 -8.88 15.56
CA TYR A 299 -18.06 -9.24 14.28
C TYR A 299 -19.34 -10.05 14.48
N ASN A 300 -19.31 -11.08 15.35
CA ASN A 300 -20.46 -11.92 15.62
C ASN A 300 -21.57 -11.19 16.35
N MET A 301 -21.25 -10.27 17.28
CA MET A 301 -22.25 -9.38 17.86
C MET A 301 -22.99 -8.58 16.79
N LYS A 302 -22.24 -7.97 15.87
CA LYS A 302 -22.82 -7.21 14.75
C LYS A 302 -23.60 -8.08 13.78
N PHE A 303 -23.07 -9.26 13.44
CA PHE A 303 -23.70 -10.22 12.52
C PHE A 303 -25.06 -10.71 13.02
N ASN A 304 -25.20 -10.90 14.34
CA ASN A 304 -26.44 -11.36 15.00
C ASN A 304 -27.31 -10.19 15.50
N ASP A 305 -26.98 -8.93 15.21
CA ASP A 305 -27.65 -7.73 15.74
C ASP A 305 -27.79 -7.74 17.27
N THR A 306 -26.77 -8.25 17.98
CA THR A 306 -26.77 -8.45 19.43
C THR A 306 -26.43 -7.14 20.14
N ASP A 307 -27.24 -6.74 21.11
CA ASP A 307 -27.03 -5.53 21.92
C ASP A 307 -25.88 -5.73 22.91
N ILE A 308 -24.99 -4.72 23.03
CA ILE A 308 -23.84 -4.77 23.94
C ILE A 308 -24.23 -4.95 25.40
N ARG A 309 -25.47 -4.63 25.78
CA ARG A 309 -25.99 -4.82 27.13
C ARG A 309 -26.07 -6.29 27.55
N CYS A 310 -26.09 -7.23 26.60
CA CYS A 310 -26.02 -8.67 26.92
C CYS A 310 -24.69 -9.04 27.62
N LEU A 311 -23.66 -8.20 27.52
CA LEU A 311 -22.38 -8.39 28.20
C LEU A 311 -22.36 -7.90 29.65
N ALA A 312 -23.48 -7.37 30.16
CA ALA A 312 -23.55 -6.90 31.54
C ALA A 312 -23.35 -8.05 32.54
N GLY A 313 -22.36 -7.90 33.41
CA GLY A 313 -22.00 -8.93 34.40
C GLY A 313 -20.98 -9.95 33.94
N ILE A 314 -20.57 -9.94 32.66
CA ILE A 314 -19.52 -10.81 32.13
C ILE A 314 -18.16 -10.14 32.34
N HIS A 315 -17.19 -10.89 32.85
CA HIS A 315 -15.80 -10.44 33.00
C HIS A 315 -14.96 -10.77 31.78
N PHE A 316 -13.98 -9.92 31.47
CA PHE A 316 -13.10 -10.08 30.31
C PHE A 316 -11.64 -10.29 30.69
N GLY A 317 -11.06 -11.39 30.22
CA GLY A 317 -9.63 -11.67 30.36
C GLY A 317 -8.91 -11.67 28.99
N VAL A 318 -7.72 -11.11 28.95
CA VAL A 318 -6.91 -11.04 27.73
C VAL A 318 -5.49 -11.52 27.99
N VAL A 319 -4.88 -12.18 26.99
CA VAL A 319 -3.52 -12.72 27.13
C VAL A 319 -2.44 -11.66 27.31
N GLY A 320 -2.67 -10.43 26.84
CA GLY A 320 -1.63 -9.39 26.90
C GLY A 320 -2.10 -8.02 26.43
N LYS A 321 -1.20 -7.02 26.56
CA LYS A 321 -1.47 -5.60 26.32
C LYS A 321 -2.02 -5.27 24.93
N ALA A 322 -1.53 -5.95 23.88
CA ALA A 322 -2.01 -5.72 22.52
C ALA A 322 -3.48 -6.13 22.34
N THR A 323 -3.89 -7.24 23.00
CA THR A 323 -5.29 -7.72 23.00
C THR A 323 -6.16 -6.83 23.89
N GLU A 324 -5.63 -6.34 25.02
CA GLU A 324 -6.29 -5.37 25.87
C GLU A 324 -6.60 -4.06 25.12
N GLN A 325 -5.61 -3.56 24.36
CA GLN A 325 -5.80 -2.34 23.57
C GLN A 325 -6.86 -2.55 22.47
N GLU A 326 -6.93 -3.71 21.85
CA GLU A 326 -7.97 -4.03 20.89
C GLU A 326 -9.36 -4.05 21.54
N LEU A 327 -9.49 -4.63 22.74
CA LEU A 327 -10.76 -4.63 23.50
C LEU A 327 -11.21 -3.20 23.88
N LYS A 328 -10.27 -2.33 24.23
CA LYS A 328 -10.53 -0.91 24.52
C LYS A 328 -11.07 -0.15 23.30
N ASN A 329 -10.76 -0.55 22.06
CA ASN A 329 -11.33 0.05 20.86
C ASN A 329 -12.86 -0.14 20.80
N TYR A 330 -13.38 -1.17 21.47
CA TYR A 330 -14.81 -1.43 21.63
C TYR A 330 -15.37 -0.90 22.96
N GLN A 331 -14.64 0.00 23.64
CA GLN A 331 -15.02 0.67 24.90
C GLN A 331 -15.17 -0.30 26.08
N ILE A 332 -14.55 -1.48 26.03
CA ILE A 332 -14.53 -2.46 27.12
C ILE A 332 -13.12 -2.54 27.70
N LYS A 333 -13.02 -2.56 29.02
CA LYS A 333 -11.76 -2.78 29.75
C LYS A 333 -11.66 -4.26 30.12
N ALA A 334 -10.45 -4.80 29.99
CA ALA A 334 -10.18 -6.14 30.53
C ALA A 334 -10.14 -6.11 32.06
N ASP A 335 -10.80 -7.06 32.71
CA ASP A 335 -10.74 -7.28 34.16
C ASP A 335 -9.45 -8.02 34.54
N LEU A 336 -8.89 -8.81 33.59
CA LEU A 336 -7.68 -9.59 33.83
C LEU A 336 -6.71 -9.47 32.66
N VAL A 337 -5.48 -9.05 32.98
CA VAL A 337 -4.31 -9.09 32.07
C VAL A 337 -3.17 -9.72 32.86
N PRO A 338 -2.63 -10.87 32.48
CA PRO A 338 -1.57 -11.55 33.26
C PRO A 338 -0.22 -10.83 33.11
N GLU A 339 0.63 -10.95 34.10
CA GLU A 339 2.03 -10.49 34.02
C GLU A 339 2.82 -11.26 32.96
N GLU A 340 2.67 -12.59 32.95
CA GLU A 340 3.19 -13.46 31.91
C GLU A 340 2.18 -13.54 30.76
N GLN A 341 2.46 -12.85 29.64
CA GLN A 341 1.55 -12.70 28.49
C GLN A 341 1.50 -13.97 27.63
N THR A 342 1.10 -15.08 28.27
CA THR A 342 0.90 -16.42 27.66
C THR A 342 -0.46 -17.00 28.03
N GLY A 343 -0.91 -18.04 27.30
CA GLY A 343 -2.12 -18.76 27.68
C GLY A 343 -2.01 -19.38 29.08
N ALA A 344 -0.87 -19.97 29.42
CA ALA A 344 -0.61 -20.52 30.74
C ALA A 344 -0.61 -19.43 31.84
N GLY A 345 -0.01 -18.27 31.56
CA GLY A 345 -0.05 -17.11 32.47
C GLY A 345 -1.47 -16.62 32.72
N LEU A 346 -2.32 -16.57 31.68
CA LEU A 346 -3.74 -16.20 31.80
C LEU A 346 -4.51 -17.22 32.63
N ALA A 347 -4.34 -18.51 32.39
CA ALA A 347 -4.95 -19.57 33.20
C ALA A 347 -4.56 -19.47 34.68
N LYS A 348 -3.27 -19.28 34.96
CA LYS A 348 -2.74 -19.13 36.32
C LYS A 348 -3.31 -17.90 37.04
N ALA A 349 -3.39 -16.76 36.34
CA ALA A 349 -3.93 -15.54 36.91
C ALA A 349 -5.44 -15.65 37.17
N LEU A 350 -6.21 -16.28 36.29
CA LEU A 350 -7.63 -16.48 36.42
C LEU A 350 -8.00 -17.41 37.58
N LYS A 351 -7.20 -18.47 37.82
CA LYS A 351 -7.44 -19.48 38.85
C LYS A 351 -7.72 -18.89 40.24
N ASN A 352 -7.12 -17.75 40.55
CA ASN A 352 -7.27 -17.09 41.85
C ASN A 352 -8.53 -16.22 41.96
N GLN A 353 -9.29 -16.07 40.88
CA GLN A 353 -10.47 -15.18 40.78
C GLN A 353 -11.78 -15.93 40.52
N ILE A 354 -11.71 -17.23 40.32
CA ILE A 354 -12.88 -18.05 39.93
C ILE A 354 -13.06 -19.26 40.84
N SER A 355 -14.26 -19.85 40.76
CA SER A 355 -14.64 -21.09 41.43
C SER A 355 -14.77 -22.27 40.44
N THR A 356 -14.96 -23.48 40.96
CA THR A 356 -15.18 -24.68 40.13
C THR A 356 -16.52 -24.64 39.36
N GLN A 357 -17.42 -23.75 39.72
CA GLN A 357 -18.72 -23.58 39.02
C GLN A 357 -18.71 -22.44 38.00
N THR A 358 -17.57 -21.75 37.81
CA THR A 358 -17.44 -20.64 36.87
C THR A 358 -17.42 -21.14 35.43
N ASN A 359 -18.20 -20.52 34.57
CA ASN A 359 -18.24 -20.78 33.13
C ASN A 359 -17.33 -19.80 32.38
N VAL A 360 -16.36 -20.33 31.68
CA VAL A 360 -15.37 -19.56 30.91
C VAL A 360 -15.55 -19.86 29.42
N CYS A 361 -15.76 -18.83 28.62
CA CYS A 361 -15.76 -18.90 27.16
C CYS A 361 -14.44 -18.39 26.60
N ILE A 362 -13.76 -19.18 25.75
CA ILE A 362 -12.52 -18.79 25.08
C ILE A 362 -12.82 -18.54 23.60
N PHE A 363 -12.63 -17.31 23.14
CA PHE A 363 -12.70 -16.95 21.71
C PHE A 363 -11.32 -16.99 21.11
N SER A 364 -11.07 -17.99 20.24
CA SER A 364 -9.74 -18.24 19.66
C SER A 364 -9.81 -18.60 18.18
N ALA A 365 -8.64 -18.78 17.56
CA ALA A 365 -8.55 -19.37 16.23
C ALA A 365 -9.02 -20.84 16.27
N LYS A 366 -9.57 -21.31 15.16
CA LYS A 366 -9.95 -22.73 14.97
C LYS A 366 -8.76 -23.66 15.18
N GLU A 367 -7.58 -23.26 14.69
CA GLU A 367 -6.34 -24.02 14.84
C GLU A 367 -5.51 -23.63 16.09
N ALA A 368 -6.12 -22.97 17.07
CA ALA A 368 -5.41 -22.56 18.28
C ALA A 368 -5.00 -23.77 19.15
N SER A 369 -3.86 -23.65 19.83
CA SER A 369 -3.41 -24.63 20.81
C SER A 369 -4.47 -24.82 21.91
N GLU A 370 -4.69 -26.07 22.30
CA GLU A 370 -5.61 -26.45 23.39
C GLU A 370 -5.03 -26.25 24.79
N GLU A 371 -3.81 -25.75 24.91
CA GLU A 371 -3.08 -25.62 26.18
C GLU A 371 -3.86 -24.80 27.22
N LEU A 372 -4.37 -23.62 26.85
CA LEU A 372 -5.17 -22.76 27.72
C LEU A 372 -6.45 -23.47 28.18
N GLU A 373 -7.16 -24.12 27.24
CA GLU A 373 -8.37 -24.86 27.51
C GLU A 373 -8.10 -26.01 28.49
N MET A 374 -7.07 -26.83 28.23
CA MET A 374 -6.70 -27.94 29.10
C MET A 374 -6.32 -27.49 30.51
N GLU A 375 -5.61 -26.38 30.66
CA GLU A 375 -5.27 -25.85 31.98
C GLU A 375 -6.50 -25.35 32.74
N LEU A 376 -7.42 -24.66 32.08
CA LEU A 376 -8.63 -24.13 32.71
C LEU A 376 -9.62 -25.23 33.10
N ARG A 377 -9.79 -26.29 32.28
CA ARG A 377 -10.67 -27.43 32.55
C ARG A 377 -10.32 -28.18 33.85
N LYS A 378 -9.13 -27.95 34.42
CA LYS A 378 -8.73 -28.52 35.71
C LYS A 378 -9.50 -27.90 36.89
N PHE A 379 -10.11 -26.74 36.71
CA PHE A 379 -10.71 -26.00 37.84
C PHE A 379 -11.95 -25.14 37.50
N CYS A 380 -12.48 -25.20 36.27
CA CYS A 380 -13.73 -24.53 35.88
C CYS A 380 -14.38 -25.19 34.67
N TYR A 381 -15.61 -24.76 34.32
CA TYR A 381 -16.23 -25.14 33.06
C TYR A 381 -15.69 -24.31 31.92
N VAL A 382 -15.31 -24.94 30.81
CA VAL A 382 -14.71 -24.24 29.66
C VAL A 382 -15.42 -24.58 28.38
N THR A 383 -15.83 -23.56 27.65
CA THR A 383 -16.31 -23.64 26.27
C THR A 383 -15.33 -22.92 25.36
N LYS A 384 -14.68 -23.64 24.45
CA LYS A 384 -13.86 -23.04 23.39
C LYS A 384 -14.77 -22.76 22.19
N ILE A 385 -14.70 -21.52 21.69
CA ILE A 385 -15.44 -21.07 20.51
C ILE A 385 -14.44 -20.76 19.42
N ASP A 386 -14.55 -21.46 18.30
CA ASP A 386 -13.79 -21.20 17.09
C ASP A 386 -14.32 -19.93 16.44
N ALA A 387 -13.70 -18.80 16.78
CA ALA A 387 -14.18 -17.48 16.41
C ALA A 387 -13.70 -17.03 15.03
N TYR A 388 -12.54 -17.52 14.60
CA TYR A 388 -11.94 -17.17 13.30
C TYR A 388 -11.02 -18.28 12.81
N GLU A 389 -10.79 -18.27 11.50
CA GLU A 389 -9.83 -19.17 10.86
C GLU A 389 -8.83 -18.36 10.01
N ASN A 390 -7.65 -18.94 9.82
CA ASN A 390 -6.59 -18.36 9.02
C ASN A 390 -6.46 -19.13 7.70
N VAL A 391 -7.07 -18.59 6.64
CA VAL A 391 -7.12 -19.24 5.32
C VAL A 391 -5.96 -18.83 4.42
N ASN A 392 -5.53 -19.75 3.56
CA ASN A 392 -4.58 -19.45 2.51
C ASN A 392 -5.27 -18.62 1.42
N VAL A 393 -4.54 -17.71 0.79
CA VAL A 393 -4.97 -17.07 -0.44
C VAL A 393 -4.82 -18.07 -1.58
N SER A 394 -5.78 -18.14 -2.51
CA SER A 394 -5.67 -18.99 -3.68
C SER A 394 -4.59 -18.48 -4.63
N GLU A 395 -3.90 -19.38 -5.35
CA GLU A 395 -2.89 -19.00 -6.37
C GLU A 395 -3.48 -18.06 -7.45
N GLN A 396 -4.79 -18.08 -7.67
CA GLN A 396 -5.49 -17.23 -8.64
C GLN A 396 -5.60 -15.77 -8.18
N ASP A 397 -5.52 -15.50 -6.88
CA ASP A 397 -5.60 -14.13 -6.33
C ASP A 397 -4.25 -13.41 -6.37
N TYR A 398 -3.16 -14.13 -6.65
CA TYR A 398 -1.82 -13.57 -6.69
C TYR A 398 -1.02 -14.07 -7.91
N ILE A 399 -0.92 -13.23 -8.92
CA ILE A 399 0.06 -13.40 -9.98
C ILE A 399 1.32 -12.65 -9.56
N LEU A 400 2.36 -13.38 -9.19
CA LEU A 400 3.72 -12.85 -9.11
C LEU A 400 4.09 -12.27 -10.49
N LYS A 401 3.86 -10.98 -10.66
CA LYS A 401 4.26 -10.24 -11.88
C LYS A 401 5.77 -9.98 -11.92
N THR A 402 6.56 -10.81 -11.26
CA THR A 402 8.01 -10.66 -11.29
C THR A 402 8.56 -11.51 -12.42
N ALA A 403 9.09 -10.84 -13.44
CA ALA A 403 9.99 -11.46 -14.42
C ALA A 403 11.33 -11.88 -13.77
N ASP A 404 11.54 -11.52 -12.50
CA ASP A 404 12.76 -11.72 -11.75
C ASP A 404 12.71 -13.06 -11.02
N THR A 405 13.69 -13.91 -11.24
CA THR A 405 13.88 -15.19 -10.53
C THR A 405 14.51 -15.01 -9.14
N VAL A 406 14.90 -13.80 -8.78
CA VAL A 406 15.54 -13.46 -7.50
C VAL A 406 14.78 -12.34 -6.81
N ILE A 407 14.41 -12.57 -5.55
CA ILE A 407 13.89 -11.54 -4.64
C ILE A 407 15.08 -10.99 -3.84
N PRO A 408 15.46 -9.71 -4.04
CA PRO A 408 16.66 -9.17 -3.41
C PRO A 408 16.57 -9.17 -1.89
N GLU A 409 15.45 -8.70 -1.35
CA GLU A 409 15.22 -8.59 0.09
C GLU A 409 13.79 -8.96 0.45
N ALA A 410 13.61 -9.74 1.52
CA ALA A 410 12.28 -10.08 2.04
C ALA A 410 12.23 -10.00 3.57
N VAL A 411 11.09 -9.58 4.12
CA VAL A 411 10.88 -9.45 5.57
C VAL A 411 9.79 -10.40 6.04
N PHE A 412 10.09 -11.24 7.00
CA PHE A 412 9.17 -12.23 7.54
C PHE A 412 8.84 -11.98 9.01
N THR A 413 7.57 -11.82 9.32
CA THR A 413 7.07 -11.51 10.66
C THR A 413 6.52 -12.72 11.41
N SER A 414 6.50 -13.91 10.79
CA SER A 414 6.12 -15.16 11.44
C SER A 414 6.54 -16.38 10.62
N SER A 415 6.64 -17.54 11.28
CA SER A 415 6.90 -18.83 10.62
C SER A 415 5.81 -19.19 9.61
N SER A 416 4.54 -18.88 9.91
CA SER A 416 3.44 -19.16 8.98
C SER A 416 3.51 -18.30 7.71
N ASN A 417 3.98 -17.04 7.82
CA ASN A 417 4.23 -16.21 6.63
C ASN A 417 5.32 -16.83 5.75
N VAL A 418 6.39 -17.36 6.34
CA VAL A 418 7.46 -18.06 5.61
C VAL A 418 6.90 -19.28 4.86
N GLU A 419 6.19 -20.16 5.58
CA GLU A 419 5.67 -21.41 5.00
C GLU A 419 4.74 -21.12 3.83
N ARG A 420 3.76 -20.22 4.01
CA ARG A 420 2.79 -19.83 2.98
C ARG A 420 3.44 -19.14 1.79
N PHE A 421 4.37 -18.24 2.06
CA PHE A 421 5.10 -17.54 1.01
C PHE A 421 5.84 -18.51 0.10
N PHE A 422 6.62 -19.44 0.67
CA PHE A 422 7.35 -20.44 -0.12
C PHE A 422 6.46 -21.52 -0.75
N GLN A 423 5.22 -21.71 -0.28
CA GLN A 423 4.24 -22.55 -0.96
C GLN A 423 3.64 -21.89 -2.20
N MET A 424 3.59 -20.56 -2.23
CA MET A 424 3.04 -19.77 -3.35
C MET A 424 4.09 -19.45 -4.42
N LEU A 425 5.39 -19.53 -4.07
CA LEU A 425 6.47 -19.23 -4.99
C LEU A 425 6.74 -20.38 -5.95
N PRO A 426 6.96 -20.12 -7.25
CA PRO A 426 7.60 -21.06 -8.14
C PRO A 426 8.97 -21.50 -7.61
N GLU A 427 9.35 -22.77 -7.83
CA GLU A 427 10.58 -23.35 -7.29
C GLU A 427 11.85 -22.61 -7.76
N GLU A 428 11.78 -21.94 -8.91
CA GLU A 428 12.89 -21.19 -9.49
C GLU A 428 13.16 -19.85 -8.80
N ILE A 429 12.22 -19.35 -7.98
CA ILE A 429 12.38 -18.05 -7.33
C ILE A 429 13.12 -18.23 -6.01
N THR A 430 14.19 -17.45 -5.84
CA THR A 430 15.03 -17.45 -4.64
C THR A 430 14.96 -16.12 -3.90
N VAL A 431 15.20 -16.16 -2.59
CA VAL A 431 15.35 -14.97 -1.73
C VAL A 431 16.82 -14.78 -1.41
N GLU A 432 17.41 -13.67 -1.87
CA GLU A 432 18.83 -13.39 -1.65
C GLU A 432 19.12 -13.01 -0.19
N ARG A 433 18.29 -12.16 0.41
CA ARG A 433 18.41 -11.75 1.82
C ARG A 433 17.06 -11.76 2.51
N ALA A 434 16.97 -12.40 3.66
CA ALA A 434 15.78 -12.39 4.49
C ALA A 434 16.02 -11.69 5.83
N TYR A 435 15.06 -10.91 6.27
CA TYR A 435 14.99 -10.34 7.61
C TYR A 435 13.90 -11.08 8.39
N SER A 436 14.24 -11.62 9.56
CA SER A 436 13.31 -12.34 10.42
C SER A 436 13.03 -11.58 11.70
N ILE A 437 11.80 -11.63 12.17
CA ILE A 437 11.37 -10.99 13.41
C ILE A 437 11.89 -11.71 14.66
N GLY A 438 12.41 -12.95 14.55
CA GLY A 438 12.92 -13.71 15.68
C GLY A 438 13.19 -15.18 15.37
N LYS A 439 13.69 -15.91 16.36
CA LYS A 439 14.26 -17.28 16.26
C LYS A 439 13.39 -18.29 15.52
N LYS A 440 12.10 -18.41 15.86
CA LYS A 440 11.18 -19.37 15.20
C LYS A 440 11.07 -19.12 13.70
N THR A 441 11.00 -17.84 13.29
CA THR A 441 10.94 -17.43 11.89
C THR A 441 12.26 -17.73 11.18
N THR A 442 13.40 -17.45 11.84
CA THR A 442 14.75 -17.80 11.36
C THR A 442 14.91 -19.30 11.11
N GLU A 443 14.46 -20.13 12.04
CA GLU A 443 14.52 -21.59 11.90
C GLU A 443 13.70 -22.09 10.72
N THR A 444 12.53 -21.49 10.48
CA THR A 444 11.68 -21.83 9.34
C THR A 444 12.33 -21.40 8.03
N LEU A 445 12.94 -20.22 7.96
CA LEU A 445 13.67 -19.75 6.77
C LEU A 445 14.87 -20.67 6.44
N LYS A 446 15.61 -21.14 7.44
CA LYS A 446 16.70 -22.13 7.25
C LYS A 446 16.18 -23.43 6.64
N LYS A 447 15.00 -23.92 7.07
CA LYS A 447 14.36 -25.12 6.48
C LYS A 447 13.95 -24.90 5.02
N LYS A 448 13.77 -23.66 4.59
CA LYS A 448 13.49 -23.26 3.19
C LYS A 448 14.75 -22.90 2.40
N ASN A 449 15.93 -23.29 2.90
CA ASN A 449 17.23 -23.07 2.28
C ASN A 449 17.60 -21.60 2.02
N VAL A 450 17.05 -20.65 2.77
CA VAL A 450 17.49 -19.26 2.72
C VAL A 450 18.80 -19.13 3.46
N MET A 451 19.88 -18.71 2.75
CA MET A 451 21.24 -18.72 3.29
C MET A 451 21.61 -17.43 4.04
N ASN A 452 21.13 -16.29 3.57
CA ASN A 452 21.46 -14.99 4.15
C ASN A 452 20.28 -14.46 4.99
N ILE A 453 20.31 -14.75 6.29
CA ILE A 453 19.23 -14.38 7.20
C ILE A 453 19.77 -13.41 8.25
N CYS A 454 19.07 -12.28 8.41
CA CYS A 454 19.31 -11.30 9.45
C CYS A 454 18.18 -11.39 10.48
N GLU A 455 18.48 -11.80 11.69
CA GLU A 455 17.51 -11.92 12.79
C GLU A 455 17.44 -10.64 13.60
N SER A 456 16.23 -10.19 13.93
CA SER A 456 15.99 -9.04 14.79
C SER A 456 16.31 -9.37 16.26
N GLU A 457 16.83 -8.40 16.99
CA GLU A 457 17.15 -8.55 18.42
C GLU A 457 15.89 -8.72 19.27
N GLU A 458 14.82 -7.99 18.90
CA GLU A 458 13.51 -8.07 19.54
C GLU A 458 12.44 -8.44 18.51
N SER A 459 11.41 -9.15 18.96
CA SER A 459 10.30 -9.56 18.09
C SER A 459 9.27 -8.43 17.90
N THR A 460 9.74 -7.24 17.48
CA THR A 460 8.95 -6.04 17.21
C THR A 460 9.19 -5.52 15.79
N TYR A 461 8.23 -4.81 15.22
CA TYR A 461 8.40 -4.20 13.90
C TYR A 461 9.48 -3.12 13.91
N GLU A 462 9.57 -2.33 14.99
CA GLU A 462 10.56 -1.28 15.18
C GLU A 462 11.98 -1.86 15.16
N SER A 463 12.20 -3.00 15.81
CA SER A 463 13.50 -3.68 15.82
C SER A 463 13.87 -4.22 14.43
N VAL A 464 12.90 -4.77 13.68
CA VAL A 464 13.11 -5.22 12.29
C VAL A 464 13.45 -4.04 11.38
N VAL A 465 12.70 -2.92 11.47
CA VAL A 465 12.98 -1.71 10.69
C VAL A 465 14.36 -1.15 11.01
N SER A 466 14.74 -1.10 12.28
CA SER A 466 16.08 -0.68 12.72
C SER A 466 17.18 -1.57 12.14
N LEU A 467 16.98 -2.89 12.11
CA LEU A 467 17.91 -3.85 11.51
C LEU A 467 18.09 -3.60 10.01
N ILE A 468 17.00 -3.35 9.28
CA ILE A 468 17.02 -3.10 7.84
C ILE A 468 17.73 -1.79 7.52
N THR A 469 17.53 -0.74 8.33
CA THR A 469 18.14 0.58 8.11
C THR A 469 19.63 0.63 8.44
N LYS A 470 20.11 -0.22 9.33
CA LYS A 470 21.56 -0.29 9.72
C LYS A 470 22.43 -1.03 8.71
N LYS A 471 21.84 -1.76 7.77
CA LYS A 471 22.50 -2.61 6.75
C LYS A 471 22.21 -2.15 5.34
#